data_37c558a7e8f30151b5685306562fa0da
#
_entry.id   37c558a7e8f30151b5685306562fa0da
#
_cell.length_a   1.000
_cell.length_b   1.000
_cell.length_c   1.000
_cell.angle_alpha   90.00
_cell.angle_beta   90.00
_cell.angle_gamma   90.00
#
_symmetry.space_group_name_H-M   'P 1'
#
loop_
_entity.id
_entity.type
_entity.pdbx_description
1 polymer ?
#
loop_
_entity_poly.entity_id
_entity_poly.type
_entity_poly.pdbx_seq_one_letter_code
_entity_poly.pdbx_strand_id
1 'polypeptide(L)'
;MNIVNTNTRPRPVIELDGTPFYVDAQWLYLIQVGNPDNRIDMQEACSYKDHMELWYDPTIKNVFLGSHREPPPEHIQIYWFHSFNAFDPVGAAALLDELNPEWRSACKTDLPIIAIAGRQFYVDKEDECFCEVNNCWNCISFKDIVRRKKINGLYINLNTHNTAFLHELDDATSLASLPNHIVFAPVANGRKAKKSIEKNLRQNKK
;
A
#
# COMPACT_ATOMS: atom_id res chain seq x y z
N MET A 1 -15.45 -16.40 28.21
CA MET A 1 -15.48 -14.93 28.25
C MET A 1 -15.91 -14.44 26.88
N ASN A 2 -17.12 -13.88 26.74
CA ASN A 2 -17.59 -13.30 25.50
C ASN A 2 -16.87 -11.95 25.35
N ILE A 3 -15.86 -11.89 24.52
CA ILE A 3 -15.29 -10.61 24.08
C ILE A 3 -16.34 -9.99 23.14
N VAL A 4 -17.18 -9.13 23.69
CA VAL A 4 -18.05 -8.26 22.90
C VAL A 4 -17.11 -7.33 22.13
N ASN A 5 -16.87 -7.64 20.87
CA ASN A 5 -16.03 -6.85 19.98
C ASN A 5 -16.81 -5.58 19.61
N THR A 6 -16.65 -4.52 20.40
CA THR A 6 -17.33 -3.22 20.26
C THR A 6 -16.67 -2.34 19.18
N ASN A 7 -15.77 -2.89 18.37
CA ASN A 7 -15.10 -2.11 17.34
C ASN A 7 -16.01 -1.97 16.11
N THR A 8 -16.90 -0.96 16.16
CA THR A 8 -17.90 -0.64 15.11
C THR A 8 -17.34 0.15 13.94
N ARG A 9 -16.00 0.32 13.85
CA ARG A 9 -15.41 1.04 12.73
C ARG A 9 -15.59 0.25 11.41
N PRO A 10 -15.90 0.93 10.30
CA PRO A 10 -15.92 0.28 9.01
C PRO A 10 -14.50 -0.22 8.69
N ARG A 11 -14.38 -1.52 8.36
CA ARG A 11 -13.13 -2.12 7.90
C ARG A 11 -13.12 -2.16 6.38
N PRO A 12 -11.99 -1.81 5.75
CA PRO A 12 -11.81 -2.04 4.32
C PRO A 12 -11.97 -3.52 3.97
N VAL A 13 -12.35 -3.80 2.73
CA VAL A 13 -12.49 -5.16 2.22
C VAL A 13 -11.52 -5.35 1.07
N ILE A 14 -10.79 -6.47 1.09
CA ILE A 14 -10.01 -6.97 -0.04
C ILE A 14 -10.56 -8.31 -0.48
N GLU A 15 -10.23 -8.72 -1.69
CA GLU A 15 -10.66 -9.98 -2.26
C GLU A 15 -9.45 -10.87 -2.54
N LEU A 16 -9.48 -12.11 -2.05
CA LEU A 16 -8.49 -13.13 -2.33
C LEU A 16 -9.22 -14.30 -3.00
N ASP A 17 -8.90 -14.56 -4.27
CA ASP A 17 -9.54 -15.61 -5.09
C ASP A 17 -11.08 -15.60 -4.98
N GLY A 18 -11.71 -14.44 -5.22
CA GLY A 18 -13.16 -14.27 -5.14
C GLY A 18 -13.73 -14.34 -3.71
N THR A 19 -12.91 -14.53 -2.70
CA THR A 19 -13.34 -14.54 -1.29
C THR A 19 -13.06 -13.18 -0.64
N PRO A 20 -14.09 -12.45 -0.15
CA PRO A 20 -13.91 -11.17 0.47
C PRO A 20 -13.44 -11.31 1.93
N PHE A 21 -12.49 -10.44 2.33
CA PHE A 21 -11.95 -10.35 3.67
C PHE A 21 -11.96 -8.91 4.16
N TYR A 22 -12.41 -8.68 5.39
CA TYR A 22 -12.16 -7.43 6.10
C TYR A 22 -10.69 -7.34 6.48
N VAL A 23 -10.07 -6.18 6.24
CA VAL A 23 -8.73 -5.85 6.72
C VAL A 23 -8.83 -5.25 8.12
N ASP A 24 -8.11 -5.83 9.06
CA ASP A 24 -8.00 -5.32 10.44
C ASP A 24 -6.53 -5.14 10.80
N ALA A 25 -5.99 -3.94 10.49
CA ALA A 25 -4.59 -3.65 10.76
C ALA A 25 -4.28 -3.40 12.24
N GLN A 26 -5.31 -3.15 13.07
CA GLN A 26 -5.13 -3.05 14.52
C GLN A 26 -4.72 -4.39 15.13
N TRP A 27 -5.25 -5.47 14.59
CA TRP A 27 -5.00 -6.83 15.12
C TRP A 27 -4.19 -7.70 14.14
N LEU A 28 -3.77 -7.14 13.00
CA LEU A 28 -3.02 -7.80 11.93
C LEU A 28 -3.75 -9.04 11.37
N TYR A 29 -5.07 -8.94 11.19
CA TYR A 29 -5.88 -10.03 10.63
C TYR A 29 -6.57 -9.65 9.32
N LEU A 30 -6.70 -10.65 8.44
CA LEU A 30 -7.76 -10.68 7.43
C LEU A 30 -8.89 -11.58 7.97
N ILE A 31 -10.12 -11.05 8.02
CA ILE A 31 -11.27 -11.74 8.59
C ILE A 31 -12.27 -12.01 7.47
N GLN A 32 -12.57 -13.27 7.17
CA GLN A 32 -13.48 -13.61 6.08
C GLN A 32 -14.87 -12.98 6.30
N VAL A 33 -15.39 -12.31 5.27
CA VAL A 33 -16.75 -11.75 5.32
C VAL A 33 -17.76 -12.89 5.38
N GLY A 34 -18.65 -12.85 6.35
CA GLY A 34 -19.65 -13.89 6.59
C GLY A 34 -19.16 -15.13 7.37
N ASN A 35 -17.86 -15.25 7.65
CA ASN A 35 -17.30 -16.30 8.49
C ASN A 35 -16.19 -15.73 9.41
N PRO A 36 -16.54 -15.07 10.53
CA PRO A 36 -15.58 -14.39 11.40
C PRO A 36 -14.63 -15.33 12.15
N ASP A 37 -14.90 -16.62 12.17
CA ASP A 37 -14.01 -17.62 12.75
C ASP A 37 -12.83 -17.95 11.81
N ASN A 38 -13.01 -17.73 10.50
CA ASN A 38 -11.91 -17.84 9.54
C ASN A 38 -11.13 -16.53 9.47
N ARG A 39 -9.94 -16.55 10.08
CA ARG A 39 -9.02 -15.42 10.15
C ARG A 39 -7.66 -15.83 9.64
N ILE A 40 -7.06 -14.97 8.84
CA ILE A 40 -5.67 -15.10 8.40
C ILE A 40 -4.84 -14.16 9.29
N ASP A 41 -3.90 -14.72 10.03
CA ASP A 41 -2.91 -13.94 10.79
C ASP A 41 -1.85 -13.43 9.83
N MET A 42 -1.74 -12.10 9.70
CA MET A 42 -0.75 -11.48 8.79
C MET A 42 0.68 -11.59 9.31
N GLN A 43 0.90 -12.08 10.53
CA GLN A 43 2.23 -12.46 11.01
C GLN A 43 2.76 -13.74 10.32
N GLU A 44 1.88 -14.56 9.76
CA GLU A 44 2.25 -15.73 8.95
C GLU A 44 2.66 -15.36 7.51
N ALA A 45 2.43 -14.11 7.08
CA ALA A 45 2.91 -13.63 5.79
C ALA A 45 4.43 -13.40 5.82
N CYS A 46 5.11 -13.72 4.72
CA CYS A 46 6.53 -13.45 4.58
C CYS A 46 6.78 -11.96 4.38
N SER A 47 7.58 -11.35 5.24
CA SER A 47 7.98 -9.95 5.12
C SER A 47 9.32 -9.82 4.42
N TYR A 48 9.34 -9.06 3.32
CA TYR A 48 10.54 -8.67 2.58
C TYR A 48 10.81 -7.17 2.80
N LYS A 49 11.90 -6.67 2.23
CA LYS A 49 12.31 -5.27 2.41
C LYS A 49 11.29 -4.25 1.86
N ASP A 50 10.61 -4.60 0.78
CA ASP A 50 9.76 -3.71 -0.04
C ASP A 50 8.32 -4.22 -0.18
N HIS A 51 8.02 -5.43 0.28
CA HIS A 51 6.70 -6.02 0.22
C HIS A 51 6.49 -7.14 1.25
N MET A 52 5.25 -7.59 1.35
CA MET A 52 4.85 -8.81 2.08
C MET A 52 4.26 -9.79 1.08
N GLU A 53 4.50 -11.08 1.29
CA GLU A 53 3.88 -12.16 0.52
C GLU A 53 2.97 -12.99 1.41
N LEU A 54 1.71 -13.12 1.02
CA LEU A 54 0.76 -14.05 1.60
C LEU A 54 0.57 -15.23 0.67
N TRP A 55 0.94 -16.43 1.13
CA TRP A 55 0.66 -17.68 0.43
C TRP A 55 -0.72 -18.18 0.85
N TYR A 56 -1.68 -18.02 -0.02
CA TYR A 56 -3.10 -18.28 0.23
C TYR A 56 -3.53 -19.60 -0.37
N ASP A 57 -4.16 -20.45 0.45
CA ASP A 57 -4.80 -21.70 -0.01
C ASP A 57 -6.30 -21.44 -0.24
N PRO A 58 -6.76 -21.41 -1.51
CA PRO A 58 -8.15 -21.15 -1.84
C PRO A 58 -9.09 -22.29 -1.41
N THR A 59 -8.57 -23.50 -1.15
CA THR A 59 -9.40 -24.65 -0.75
C THR A 59 -9.89 -24.52 0.68
N ILE A 60 -9.04 -24.01 1.56
CA ILE A 60 -9.38 -23.75 2.98
C ILE A 60 -9.68 -22.27 3.25
N LYS A 61 -9.48 -21.41 2.25
CA LYS A 61 -9.63 -19.95 2.31
C LYS A 61 -8.79 -19.32 3.45
N ASN A 62 -7.57 -19.80 3.60
CA ASN A 62 -6.67 -19.37 4.67
C ASN A 62 -5.21 -19.43 4.20
N VAL A 63 -4.26 -19.04 5.08
CA VAL A 63 -2.83 -19.08 4.81
C VAL A 63 -2.34 -20.51 4.61
N PHE A 64 -1.47 -20.70 3.62
CA PHE A 64 -0.74 -21.95 3.43
C PHE A 64 0.48 -21.99 4.37
N LEU A 65 0.46 -22.90 5.31
CA LEU A 65 1.51 -23.06 6.33
C LEU A 65 2.67 -23.98 5.90
N GLY A 66 2.91 -24.14 4.61
CA GLY A 66 4.01 -24.94 4.09
C GLY A 66 5.35 -24.22 4.16
N SER A 67 6.40 -24.93 3.69
CA SER A 67 7.75 -24.36 3.65
C SER A 67 7.87 -23.32 2.53
N HIS A 68 8.27 -22.09 2.87
CA HIS A 68 8.59 -21.05 1.90
C HIS A 68 9.97 -21.22 1.23
N ARG A 69 10.67 -22.33 1.49
CA ARG A 69 11.96 -22.65 0.85
C ARG A 69 11.81 -23.36 -0.49
N GLU A 70 10.62 -23.86 -0.78
CA GLU A 70 10.26 -24.56 -2.00
C GLU A 70 9.13 -23.82 -2.70
N PRO A 71 9.02 -23.90 -4.04
CA PRO A 71 7.86 -23.36 -4.74
C PRO A 71 6.57 -23.95 -4.15
N PRO A 72 5.53 -23.13 -3.96
CA PRO A 72 4.27 -23.65 -3.44
C PRO A 72 3.63 -24.61 -4.43
N PRO A 73 2.74 -25.52 -3.96
CA PRO A 73 1.86 -26.30 -4.83
C PRO A 73 1.09 -25.41 -5.82
N GLU A 74 0.78 -25.89 -7.02
CA GLU A 74 0.14 -25.11 -8.11
C GLU A 74 -1.18 -24.44 -7.72
N HIS A 75 -1.91 -24.97 -6.75
CA HIS A 75 -3.18 -24.40 -6.30
C HIS A 75 -3.00 -23.24 -5.30
N ILE A 76 -1.82 -23.04 -4.74
CA ILE A 76 -1.53 -21.97 -3.80
C ILE A 76 -1.32 -20.67 -4.58
N GLN A 77 -2.01 -19.63 -4.16
CA GLN A 77 -1.89 -18.29 -4.76
C GLN A 77 -1.00 -17.40 -3.90
N ILE A 78 -0.14 -16.62 -4.54
CA ILE A 78 0.74 -15.67 -3.86
C ILE A 78 0.18 -14.27 -4.07
N TYR A 79 -0.16 -13.61 -2.96
CA TYR A 79 -0.58 -12.21 -2.95
C TYR A 79 0.53 -11.32 -2.39
N TRP A 80 0.81 -10.23 -3.09
CA TRP A 80 1.83 -9.27 -2.72
C TRP A 80 1.20 -7.98 -2.23
N PHE A 81 1.73 -7.45 -1.12
CA PHE A 81 1.28 -6.20 -0.51
C PHE A 81 2.48 -5.31 -0.20
N HIS A 82 2.47 -4.04 -0.60
CA HIS A 82 3.50 -3.07 -0.21
C HIS A 82 3.47 -2.81 1.30
N SER A 83 2.29 -2.64 1.87
CA SER A 83 2.08 -2.47 3.30
C SER A 83 0.68 -2.90 3.67
N PHE A 84 0.54 -3.81 4.62
CA PHE A 84 -0.76 -4.21 5.15
C PHE A 84 -1.48 -3.05 5.84
N ASN A 85 -0.74 -2.21 6.55
CA ASN A 85 -1.27 -1.04 7.24
C ASN A 85 -1.85 0.01 6.28
N ALA A 86 -1.39 0.05 5.03
CA ALA A 86 -1.90 0.97 4.02
C ALA A 86 -3.35 0.68 3.62
N PHE A 87 -3.83 -0.57 3.75
CA PHE A 87 -5.22 -0.92 3.49
C PHE A 87 -6.17 -0.43 4.59
N ASP A 88 -5.73 -0.42 5.84
CA ASP A 88 -6.53 0.01 6.99
C ASP A 88 -5.74 1.00 7.88
N PRO A 89 -5.53 2.24 7.40
CA PRO A 89 -4.74 3.23 8.13
C PRO A 89 -5.36 3.63 9.46
N VAL A 90 -6.67 3.51 9.61
CA VAL A 90 -7.37 3.79 10.87
C VAL A 90 -7.06 2.73 11.92
N GLY A 91 -7.08 1.44 11.55
CA GLY A 91 -6.70 0.35 12.44
C GLY A 91 -5.23 0.39 12.81
N ALA A 92 -4.35 0.64 11.83
CA ALA A 92 -2.93 0.80 12.08
C ALA A 92 -2.62 1.97 13.03
N ALA A 93 -3.32 3.10 12.86
CA ALA A 93 -3.21 4.23 13.79
C ALA A 93 -3.65 3.86 15.21
N ALA A 94 -4.77 3.14 15.36
CA ALA A 94 -5.25 2.70 16.65
C ALA A 94 -4.24 1.79 17.38
N LEU A 95 -3.61 0.87 16.65
CA LEU A 95 -2.54 0.02 17.22
C LEU A 95 -1.34 0.87 17.68
N LEU A 96 -0.90 1.82 16.86
CA LEU A 96 0.23 2.67 17.23
C LEU A 96 -0.10 3.64 18.37
N ASP A 97 -1.33 4.14 18.46
CA ASP A 97 -1.78 4.97 19.59
C ASP A 97 -1.70 4.21 20.92
N GLU A 98 -1.90 2.88 20.89
CA GLU A 98 -1.74 2.01 22.06
C GLU A 98 -0.26 1.72 22.39
N LEU A 99 0.57 1.46 21.36
CA LEU A 99 1.96 1.04 21.55
C LEU A 99 2.94 2.20 21.72
N ASN A 100 2.72 3.31 21.03
CA ASN A 100 3.58 4.49 21.04
C ASN A 100 2.75 5.76 20.75
N PRO A 101 2.11 6.36 21.78
CA PRO A 101 1.22 7.52 21.60
C PRO A 101 1.87 8.74 20.92
N GLU A 102 3.20 8.83 20.93
CA GLU A 102 3.94 9.95 20.35
C GLU A 102 4.23 9.77 18.84
N TRP A 103 3.87 8.63 18.24
CA TRP A 103 4.19 8.35 16.84
C TRP A 103 3.68 9.43 15.86
N ARG A 104 2.54 10.06 16.17
CA ARG A 104 1.94 11.10 15.33
C ARG A 104 2.84 12.33 15.21
N SER A 105 3.61 12.64 16.25
CA SER A 105 4.55 13.78 16.24
C SER A 105 5.76 13.52 15.36
N ALA A 106 6.07 12.26 15.07
CA ALA A 106 7.12 11.88 14.14
C ALA A 106 6.68 11.94 12.66
N CYS A 107 5.36 12.05 12.36
CA CYS A 107 4.87 12.19 11.01
C CYS A 107 5.22 13.57 10.45
N LYS A 108 5.99 13.59 9.37
CA LYS A 108 6.38 14.83 8.67
C LYS A 108 5.19 15.37 7.86
N THR A 109 4.59 16.49 8.29
CA THR A 109 3.43 17.11 7.61
C THR A 109 3.78 18.41 6.86
N ASP A 110 4.93 19.02 7.13
CA ASP A 110 5.37 20.27 6.51
C ASP A 110 6.16 20.04 5.20
N LEU A 111 5.86 18.97 4.50
CA LEU A 111 6.51 18.60 3.25
C LEU A 111 5.73 19.11 2.03
N PRO A 112 6.42 19.35 0.89
CA PRO A 112 5.75 19.67 -0.37
C PRO A 112 4.80 18.57 -0.78
N ILE A 113 3.63 18.97 -1.34
CA ILE A 113 2.62 18.02 -1.81
C ILE A 113 2.59 18.00 -3.33
N ILE A 114 2.45 16.82 -3.91
CA ILE A 114 2.19 16.59 -5.35
C ILE A 114 0.98 15.66 -5.53
N ALA A 115 0.38 15.71 -6.71
CA ALA A 115 -0.65 14.75 -7.09
C ALA A 115 -0.04 13.62 -7.93
N ILE A 116 -0.35 12.37 -7.58
CA ILE A 116 0.01 11.16 -8.34
C ILE A 116 -1.27 10.33 -8.52
N ALA A 117 -1.66 10.05 -9.76
CA ALA A 117 -2.87 9.28 -10.10
C ALA A 117 -4.13 9.72 -9.30
N GLY A 118 -4.33 11.04 -9.13
CA GLY A 118 -5.51 11.60 -8.45
C GLY A 118 -5.43 11.64 -6.91
N ARG A 119 -4.36 11.12 -6.31
CA ARG A 119 -4.11 11.19 -4.87
C ARG A 119 -3.02 12.19 -4.53
N GLN A 120 -3.03 12.72 -3.31
CA GLN A 120 -2.03 13.67 -2.82
C GLN A 120 -0.95 12.94 -2.02
N PHE A 121 0.31 13.30 -2.28
CA PHE A 121 1.47 12.72 -1.63
C PHE A 121 2.42 13.81 -1.15
N TYR A 122 2.92 13.67 0.04
CA TYR A 122 4.08 14.40 0.54
C TYR A 122 5.34 13.96 -0.21
N VAL A 123 6.23 14.90 -0.51
CA VAL A 123 7.53 14.61 -1.13
C VAL A 123 8.60 14.62 -0.04
N ASP A 124 8.98 13.48 0.47
CA ASP A 124 10.06 13.34 1.42
C ASP A 124 11.39 13.06 0.70
N LYS A 125 12.28 14.05 0.72
CA LYS A 125 13.59 13.93 0.07
C LYS A 125 14.63 13.27 0.96
N GLU A 126 14.43 13.25 2.27
CA GLU A 126 15.32 12.60 3.21
C GLU A 126 15.14 11.09 3.15
N ASP A 127 13.87 10.65 3.16
CA ASP A 127 13.53 9.24 3.08
C ASP A 127 13.40 8.75 1.62
N GLU A 128 13.61 9.64 0.63
CA GLU A 128 13.54 9.35 -0.81
C GLU A 128 12.23 8.66 -1.21
N CYS A 129 11.10 9.18 -0.73
CA CYS A 129 9.79 8.62 -1.01
C CYS A 129 8.68 9.68 -1.19
N PHE A 130 7.55 9.21 -1.75
CA PHE A 130 6.28 9.91 -1.73
C PHE A 130 5.38 9.20 -0.71
N CYS A 131 4.94 9.89 0.35
CA CYS A 131 4.01 9.34 1.33
C CYS A 131 2.61 9.92 1.15
N GLU A 132 1.59 9.09 1.02
CA GLU A 132 0.22 9.55 0.79
C GLU A 132 -0.27 10.42 1.95
N VAL A 133 -0.86 11.57 1.62
CA VAL A 133 -1.51 12.44 2.61
C VAL A 133 -2.67 11.69 3.23
N ASN A 134 -2.75 11.64 4.56
CA ASN A 134 -3.70 10.88 5.35
C ASN A 134 -3.52 9.34 5.39
N ASN A 135 -2.46 8.82 4.75
CA ASN A 135 -2.10 7.41 4.81
C ASN A 135 -0.57 7.24 4.80
N CYS A 136 0.08 7.56 5.90
CA CYS A 136 1.55 7.55 6.00
C CYS A 136 2.19 6.16 5.80
N TRP A 137 1.41 5.09 5.78
CA TRP A 137 1.89 3.74 5.44
C TRP A 137 1.93 3.48 3.94
N ASN A 138 1.23 4.30 3.13
CA ASN A 138 1.28 4.20 1.67
C ASN A 138 2.40 5.09 1.14
N CYS A 139 3.62 4.56 1.14
CA CYS A 139 4.81 5.23 0.66
C CYS A 139 5.33 4.59 -0.64
N ILE A 140 5.71 5.43 -1.60
CA ILE A 140 6.25 5.06 -2.92
C ILE A 140 7.70 5.51 -2.97
N SER A 141 8.64 4.59 -3.18
CA SER A 141 10.06 4.93 -3.26
C SER A 141 10.39 5.73 -4.54
N PHE A 142 11.31 6.69 -4.44
CA PHE A 142 11.84 7.36 -5.63
C PHE A 142 12.58 6.41 -6.58
N LYS A 143 13.02 5.24 -6.10
CA LYS A 143 13.64 4.19 -6.93
C LYS A 143 12.67 3.59 -7.93
N ASP A 144 11.35 3.66 -7.65
CA ASP A 144 10.30 3.14 -8.53
C ASP A 144 10.00 4.07 -9.69
N ILE A 145 10.60 5.27 -9.71
CA ILE A 145 10.45 6.21 -10.81
C ILE A 145 11.14 5.67 -12.05
N VAL A 146 10.36 5.41 -13.08
CA VAL A 146 10.86 4.96 -14.38
C VAL A 146 10.85 6.11 -15.40
N ARG A 147 11.77 6.06 -16.36
CA ARG A 147 11.82 7.02 -17.47
C ARG A 147 11.27 6.42 -18.74
N ARG A 148 10.18 6.98 -19.26
CA ARG A 148 9.55 6.55 -20.51
C ARG A 148 9.41 7.73 -21.48
N LYS A 149 9.93 7.62 -22.71
CA LYS A 149 9.88 8.67 -23.75
C LYS A 149 10.23 10.08 -23.23
N LYS A 150 11.28 10.19 -22.42
CA LYS A 150 11.76 11.43 -21.77
C LYS A 150 10.84 11.95 -20.63
N ILE A 151 9.82 11.23 -20.24
CA ILE A 151 8.93 11.54 -19.10
C ILE A 151 9.30 10.60 -17.96
N ASN A 152 9.54 11.17 -16.77
CA ASN A 152 9.64 10.39 -15.54
C ASN A 152 8.24 10.14 -15.00
N GLY A 153 7.99 8.94 -14.52
CA GLY A 153 6.68 8.57 -13.98
C GLY A 153 6.74 7.27 -13.21
N LEU A 154 5.58 6.89 -12.70
CA LEU A 154 5.36 5.69 -11.91
C LEU A 154 4.26 4.86 -12.57
N TYR A 155 4.39 3.54 -12.53
CA TYR A 155 3.26 2.66 -12.79
C TYR A 155 2.49 2.49 -11.49
N ILE A 156 1.29 3.06 -11.42
CA ILE A 156 0.44 3.05 -10.22
C ILE A 156 -0.68 2.05 -10.38
N ASN A 157 -0.79 1.14 -9.43
CA ASN A 157 -1.95 0.29 -9.25
C ASN A 157 -3.05 1.10 -8.54
N LEU A 158 -4.18 1.33 -9.22
CA LEU A 158 -5.28 2.15 -8.71
C LEU A 158 -6.03 1.52 -7.54
N ASN A 159 -5.89 0.20 -7.34
CA ASN A 159 -6.53 -0.50 -6.22
C ASN A 159 -5.76 -0.27 -4.91
N THR A 160 -4.44 -0.22 -4.98
CA THR A 160 -3.57 -0.03 -3.81
C THR A 160 -3.09 1.41 -3.67
N HIS A 161 -3.21 2.24 -4.72
CA HIS A 161 -2.62 3.57 -4.85
C HIS A 161 -1.10 3.60 -4.61
N ASN A 162 -0.43 2.46 -4.85
CA ASN A 162 1.02 2.32 -4.79
C ASN A 162 1.55 1.85 -6.15
N THR A 163 2.86 1.68 -6.29
CA THR A 163 3.45 1.19 -7.54
C THR A 163 2.97 -0.22 -7.86
N ALA A 164 2.78 -0.48 -9.15
CA ALA A 164 2.51 -1.83 -9.63
C ALA A 164 3.76 -2.71 -9.45
N PHE A 165 3.58 -3.94 -9.05
CA PHE A 165 4.67 -4.92 -8.99
C PHE A 165 5.11 -5.35 -10.41
N LEU A 166 6.34 -5.81 -10.54
CA LEU A 166 6.89 -6.19 -11.86
C LEU A 166 6.05 -7.28 -12.53
N HIS A 167 5.59 -8.29 -11.80
CA HIS A 167 4.75 -9.35 -12.35
C HIS A 167 3.40 -8.86 -12.89
N GLU A 168 2.88 -7.74 -12.36
CA GLU A 168 1.66 -7.10 -12.89
C GLU A 168 1.91 -6.40 -14.24
N LEU A 169 3.18 -6.17 -14.60
CA LEU A 169 3.61 -5.45 -15.80
C LEU A 169 4.17 -6.39 -16.89
N ASP A 170 4.44 -7.65 -16.59
CA ASP A 170 5.21 -8.56 -17.44
C ASP A 170 4.62 -8.73 -18.85
N ASP A 171 3.31 -8.71 -19.00
CA ASP A 171 2.62 -8.80 -20.29
C ASP A 171 2.44 -7.45 -21.01
N ALA A 172 2.81 -6.33 -20.36
CA ALA A 172 2.56 -5.00 -20.89
C ALA A 172 3.67 -4.52 -21.84
N THR A 173 3.53 -4.78 -23.13
CA THR A 173 4.47 -4.29 -24.19
C THR A 173 4.32 -2.79 -24.47
N SER A 174 3.19 -2.19 -24.11
CA SER A 174 2.89 -0.76 -24.35
C SER A 174 2.00 -0.20 -23.23
N LEU A 175 1.79 1.13 -23.18
CA LEU A 175 0.83 1.74 -22.25
C LEU A 175 -0.62 1.32 -22.51
N ALA A 176 -0.94 0.98 -23.76
CA ALA A 176 -2.28 0.54 -24.16
C ALA A 176 -2.55 -0.92 -23.75
N SER A 177 -1.52 -1.70 -23.43
CA SER A 177 -1.64 -3.08 -22.97
C SER A 177 -1.53 -3.23 -21.43
N LEU A 178 -1.46 -2.11 -20.68
CA LEU A 178 -1.51 -2.16 -19.23
C LEU A 178 -2.87 -2.69 -18.76
N PRO A 179 -2.90 -3.48 -17.68
CA PRO A 179 -4.16 -3.82 -17.00
C PRO A 179 -4.97 -2.57 -16.66
N ASN A 180 -6.30 -2.65 -16.70
CA ASN A 180 -7.19 -1.50 -16.48
C ASN A 180 -7.00 -0.78 -15.14
N HIS A 181 -6.50 -1.50 -14.13
CA HIS A 181 -6.21 -0.96 -12.80
C HIS A 181 -4.80 -0.37 -12.67
N ILE A 182 -3.98 -0.40 -13.74
CA ILE A 182 -2.63 0.18 -13.72
C ILE A 182 -2.54 1.35 -14.67
N VAL A 183 -2.02 2.46 -14.18
CA VAL A 183 -1.81 3.69 -14.96
C VAL A 183 -0.36 4.16 -14.88
N PHE A 184 0.15 4.74 -15.97
CA PHE A 184 1.42 5.45 -15.93
C PHE A 184 1.16 6.91 -15.50
N ALA A 185 1.54 7.24 -14.28
CA ALA A 185 1.40 8.58 -13.70
C ALA A 185 2.71 9.38 -13.88
N PRO A 186 2.72 10.47 -14.69
CA PRO A 186 3.88 11.34 -14.78
C PRO A 186 4.18 12.01 -13.44
N VAL A 187 5.46 12.01 -13.02
CA VAL A 187 5.92 12.82 -11.90
C VAL A 187 6.80 13.96 -12.41
N ALA A 188 6.53 15.17 -11.93
CA ALA A 188 7.30 16.33 -12.34
C ALA A 188 8.78 16.15 -11.96
N ASN A 189 9.69 16.38 -12.90
CA ASN A 189 11.13 16.38 -12.61
C ASN A 189 11.40 17.28 -11.41
N GLY A 190 12.15 16.80 -10.40
CA GLY A 190 12.46 17.52 -9.18
C GLY A 190 13.02 18.95 -9.38
N ARG A 191 13.58 19.26 -10.58
CA ARG A 191 13.99 20.64 -10.94
C ARG A 191 12.80 21.56 -11.23
N LYS A 192 11.68 21.06 -11.80
CA LYS A 192 10.47 21.87 -12.03
C LYS A 192 9.62 21.97 -10.76
N ALA A 193 9.56 20.89 -9.96
CA ALA A 193 8.96 20.93 -8.63
C ALA A 193 9.65 21.98 -7.74
N LYS A 194 10.98 22.04 -7.77
CA LYS A 194 11.74 23.08 -7.03
C LYS A 194 11.32 24.49 -7.42
N LYS A 195 11.17 24.80 -8.71
CA LYS A 195 10.71 26.13 -9.17
C LYS A 195 9.27 26.45 -8.81
N SER A 196 8.36 25.44 -8.85
CA SER A 196 6.96 25.61 -8.45
C SER A 196 6.84 25.82 -6.94
N ILE A 197 7.60 25.07 -6.16
CA ILE A 197 7.66 25.19 -4.69
C ILE A 197 8.23 26.56 -4.28
N GLU A 198 9.32 27.00 -4.90
CA GLU A 198 9.91 28.33 -4.62
C GLU A 198 8.94 29.47 -4.97
N LYS A 199 8.12 29.31 -6.02
CA LYS A 199 7.09 30.27 -6.41
C LYS A 199 5.94 30.32 -5.38
N ASN A 200 5.46 29.17 -4.90
CA ASN A 200 4.39 29.11 -3.89
C ASN A 200 4.84 29.60 -2.52
N LEU A 201 6.08 29.30 -2.11
CA LEU A 201 6.66 29.84 -0.86
C LEU A 201 6.84 31.35 -0.88
N ARG A 202 7.07 31.97 -2.05
CA ARG A 202 7.13 33.43 -2.17
C ARG A 202 5.75 34.11 -2.16
N GLN A 203 4.69 33.39 -2.55
CA GLN A 203 3.32 33.90 -2.52
C GLN A 203 2.70 33.85 -1.11
N ASN A 204 3.10 32.88 -0.27
CA ASN A 204 2.60 32.75 1.11
C ASN A 204 3.37 33.62 2.14
N LYS A 205 4.35 34.42 1.71
CA LYS A 205 5.10 35.37 2.56
C LYS A 205 4.69 36.83 2.32
N LYS A 206 3.60 37.05 1.61
CA LYS A 206 2.94 38.36 1.47
C LYS A 206 1.60 38.35 2.17
#